data_d537ee8ce40f83ab8b5506c3be6cae30
#
_entry.id   d537ee8ce40f83ab8b5506c3be6cae30
#
_cell.length_a   1.000
_cell.length_b   1.000
_cell.length_c   1.000
_cell.angle_alpha   90.00
_cell.angle_beta   90.00
_cell.angle_gamma   90.00
#
_symmetry.space_group_name_H-M   'P 1'
#
loop_
_entity.id
_entity.type
_entity.pdbx_description
1 polymer ?
#
loop_
_entity_poly.entity_id
_entity_poly.type
_entity_poly.pdbx_seq_one_letter_code
_entity_poly.pdbx_strand_id
1 'polypeptide(L)'
;MNKITRGTSNVFQDLGYTDAAERQTKTHLALAVNDLVNNRKLKQRETAALLGIPQPKVSALKNYRLDQFSVEKLMEFLTSLNQDVEIMIRPHTIAHEAGRISVMAEQGLVAE
;
A
#
# COMPACT_ATOMS: atom_id res chain seq x y z
N MET A 1 -11.73 -4.73 20.48
CA MET A 1 -11.32 -5.51 19.94
C MET A 1 -9.96 -5.53 19.80
N ASN A 2 -9.15 -5.68 20.23
CA ASN A 2 -7.95 -5.60 20.06
C ASN A 2 -7.33 -6.82 19.74
N LYS A 3 -7.86 -7.89 19.82
CA LYS A 3 -7.32 -9.00 19.46
C LYS A 3 -6.95 -8.98 18.06
N ILE A 4 -7.30 -8.03 17.31
CA ILE A 4 -6.96 -7.95 16.01
C ILE A 4 -5.50 -7.92 15.81
N THR A 5 -4.76 -7.44 16.75
CA THR A 5 -3.40 -7.20 16.51
C THR A 5 -2.60 -8.43 16.46
N ARG A 6 -2.93 -9.53 17.11
CA ARG A 6 -2.15 -10.58 17.02
C ARG A 6 -2.62 -11.54 16.09
N GLY A 7 -1.89 -12.36 15.54
CA GLY A 7 -2.30 -13.29 14.57
C GLY A 7 -2.97 -12.60 13.43
N THR A 8 -2.45 -11.49 13.04
CA THR A 8 -3.10 -10.67 12.07
C THR A 8 -3.41 -11.39 10.79
N SER A 9 -2.48 -12.18 10.28
CA SER A 9 -2.73 -12.89 9.05
C SER A 9 -3.87 -13.85 9.19
N ASN A 10 -3.95 -14.55 10.29
CA ASN A 10 -5.03 -15.51 10.49
C ASN A 10 -6.36 -14.80 10.60
N VAL A 11 -6.39 -13.67 11.27
CA VAL A 11 -7.62 -12.93 11.42
C VAL A 11 -8.11 -12.45 10.06
N PHE A 12 -7.21 -11.96 9.24
CA PHE A 12 -7.59 -11.49 7.92
C PHE A 12 -8.11 -12.63 7.06
N GLN A 13 -7.49 -13.79 7.14
CA GLN A 13 -7.98 -14.92 6.38
C GLN A 13 -9.35 -15.35 6.84
N ASP A 14 -9.56 -15.37 8.14
CA ASP A 14 -10.86 -15.75 8.69
C ASP A 14 -11.94 -14.78 8.27
N LEU A 15 -11.59 -13.54 8.06
CA LEU A 15 -12.54 -12.53 7.64
C LEU A 15 -12.61 -12.38 6.12
N GLY A 16 -11.90 -13.23 5.38
CA GLY A 16 -11.96 -13.16 3.93
C GLY A 16 -10.80 -12.44 3.26
N TYR A 17 -9.81 -11.98 4.03
CA TYR A 17 -8.66 -11.31 3.45
C TYR A 17 -7.58 -12.35 3.16
N THR A 18 -7.37 -12.66 1.91
CA THR A 18 -6.48 -13.73 1.48
C THR A 18 -5.14 -13.17 1.06
N ASP A 19 -4.18 -14.06 0.79
CA ASP A 19 -2.89 -13.65 0.25
C ASP A 19 -3.06 -12.91 -1.07
N ALA A 20 -4.01 -13.32 -1.89
CA ALA A 20 -4.26 -12.66 -3.15
C ALA A 20 -4.76 -11.24 -2.91
N ALA A 21 -5.64 -11.07 -1.92
CA ALA A 21 -6.16 -9.75 -1.60
C ALA A 21 -5.05 -8.86 -1.05
N GLU A 22 -4.16 -9.41 -0.26
CA GLU A 22 -3.05 -8.65 0.27
C GLU A 22 -2.12 -8.22 -0.87
N ARG A 23 -1.83 -9.10 -1.80
CA ARG A 23 -0.99 -8.73 -2.94
C ARG A 23 -1.64 -7.64 -3.77
N GLN A 24 -2.95 -7.71 -3.92
CA GLN A 24 -3.67 -6.69 -4.67
C GLN A 24 -3.60 -5.34 -3.97
N THR A 25 -3.76 -5.33 -2.65
CA THR A 25 -3.63 -4.11 -1.87
C THR A 25 -2.24 -3.51 -2.04
N LYS A 26 -1.21 -4.34 -1.93
CA LYS A 26 0.16 -3.88 -2.11
C LYS A 26 0.38 -3.31 -3.51
N THR A 27 -0.18 -3.97 -4.52
CA THR A 27 -0.04 -3.50 -5.90
C THR A 27 -0.65 -2.12 -6.06
N HIS A 28 -1.83 -1.91 -5.50
CA HIS A 28 -2.48 -0.61 -5.61
C HIS A 28 -1.71 0.48 -4.88
N LEU A 29 -1.17 0.16 -3.71
CA LEU A 29 -0.36 1.14 -2.98
C LEU A 29 0.95 1.43 -3.73
N ALA A 30 1.57 0.40 -4.27
CA ALA A 30 2.80 0.59 -5.03
C ALA A 30 2.55 1.38 -6.31
N LEU A 31 1.40 1.19 -6.92
CA LEU A 31 1.04 1.96 -8.10
C LEU A 31 1.00 3.46 -7.76
N ALA A 32 0.37 3.80 -6.65
CA ALA A 32 0.33 5.19 -6.22
C ALA A 32 1.72 5.74 -5.97
N VAL A 33 2.58 4.96 -5.30
CA VAL A 33 3.94 5.39 -5.04
C VAL A 33 4.69 5.61 -6.35
N ASN A 34 4.59 4.64 -7.26
CA ASN A 34 5.33 4.71 -8.51
C ASN A 34 4.84 5.85 -9.40
N ASP A 35 3.53 6.11 -9.37
CA ASP A 35 3.00 7.25 -10.13
C ASP A 35 3.58 8.56 -9.63
N LEU A 36 3.66 8.73 -8.32
CA LEU A 36 4.23 9.94 -7.77
C LEU A 36 5.71 10.09 -8.12
N VAL A 37 6.45 9.00 -8.01
CA VAL A 37 7.88 9.02 -8.33
C VAL A 37 8.08 9.38 -9.79
N ASN A 38 7.30 8.75 -10.67
CA ASN A 38 7.42 8.99 -12.10
C ASN A 38 7.02 10.41 -12.47
N ASN A 39 5.95 10.92 -11.87
CA ASN A 39 5.49 12.25 -12.20
C ASN A 39 6.42 13.33 -11.68
N ARG A 40 7.12 13.06 -10.61
CA ARG A 40 8.13 14.00 -10.10
C ARG A 40 9.47 13.80 -10.77
N LYS A 41 9.57 12.80 -11.65
CA LYS A 41 10.80 12.50 -12.38
C LYS A 41 11.97 12.25 -11.44
N LEU A 42 11.70 11.55 -10.35
CA LEU A 42 12.73 11.24 -9.38
C LEU A 42 13.61 10.11 -9.90
N LYS A 43 14.90 10.27 -9.75
CA LYS A 43 15.83 9.21 -10.10
C LYS A 43 15.86 8.17 -9.00
N GLN A 44 16.33 6.99 -9.33
CA GLN A 44 16.36 5.89 -8.38
C GLN A 44 17.10 6.27 -7.11
N ARG A 45 18.21 6.96 -7.24
CA ARG A 45 18.97 7.36 -6.07
C ARG A 45 18.20 8.35 -5.21
N GLU A 46 17.50 9.28 -5.86
CA GLU A 46 16.69 10.25 -5.15
C GLU A 46 15.53 9.58 -4.43
N THR A 47 14.90 8.63 -5.11
CA THR A 47 13.79 7.89 -4.52
C THR A 47 14.27 7.09 -3.31
N ALA A 48 15.44 6.46 -3.44
CA ALA A 48 15.99 5.69 -2.33
C ALA A 48 16.21 6.57 -1.10
N ALA A 49 16.77 7.75 -1.30
CA ALA A 49 17.01 8.66 -0.19
C ALA A 49 15.69 9.14 0.42
N LEU A 50 14.72 9.46 -0.41
CA LEU A 50 13.45 9.97 0.06
C LEU A 50 12.66 8.92 0.82
N LEU A 51 12.67 7.70 0.34
CA LEU A 51 11.92 6.63 0.99
C LEU A 51 12.72 5.94 2.09
N GLY A 52 14.01 6.22 2.18
CA GLY A 52 14.85 5.62 3.22
C GLY A 52 15.13 4.15 3.00
N ILE A 53 15.28 3.74 1.75
CA ILE A 53 15.54 2.34 1.42
C ILE A 53 16.71 2.24 0.44
N PRO A 54 17.37 1.08 0.38
CA PRO A 54 18.46 0.90 -0.57
C PRO A 54 17.96 0.90 -2.01
N GLN A 55 18.82 1.27 -2.94
CA GLN A 55 18.41 1.31 -4.33
C GLN A 55 17.90 -0.02 -4.87
N PRO A 56 18.45 -1.16 -4.49
CA PRO A 56 17.85 -2.43 -4.97
C PRO A 56 16.39 -2.59 -4.56
N LYS A 57 16.00 -2.04 -3.42
CA LYS A 57 14.60 -2.08 -3.03
C LYS A 57 13.75 -1.11 -3.83
N VAL A 58 14.32 0.01 -4.25
CA VAL A 58 13.62 0.90 -5.16
C VAL A 58 13.34 0.18 -6.48
N SER A 59 14.33 -0.56 -6.96
CA SER A 59 14.16 -1.32 -8.19
C SER A 59 13.06 -2.36 -8.04
N ALA A 60 13.03 -3.05 -6.90
CA ALA A 60 11.98 -4.04 -6.63
C ALA A 60 10.61 -3.37 -6.63
N LEU A 61 10.51 -2.22 -5.99
CA LEU A 61 9.25 -1.48 -5.92
C LEU A 61 8.78 -1.07 -7.32
N LYS A 62 9.68 -0.56 -8.14
CA LYS A 62 9.34 -0.15 -9.48
C LYS A 62 8.88 -1.30 -10.34
N ASN A 63 9.36 -2.49 -10.07
CA ASN A 63 9.01 -3.66 -10.84
C ASN A 63 7.93 -4.50 -10.18
N TYR A 64 7.29 -3.94 -9.16
CA TYR A 64 6.17 -4.59 -8.47
C TYR A 64 6.55 -5.94 -7.86
N ARG A 65 7.81 -6.05 -7.44
CA ARG A 65 8.22 -7.20 -6.65
C ARG A 65 8.04 -6.79 -5.19
N LEU A 66 6.88 -7.05 -4.66
CA LEU A 66 6.42 -6.45 -3.41
C LEU A 66 6.45 -7.36 -2.20
N ASP A 67 6.97 -8.55 -2.34
CA ASP A 67 6.96 -9.51 -1.24
C ASP A 67 7.82 -9.06 -0.06
N GLN A 68 8.76 -8.15 -0.27
CA GLN A 68 9.57 -7.64 0.82
C GLN A 68 9.01 -6.38 1.46
N PHE A 69 7.85 -5.91 0.99
CA PHE A 69 7.25 -4.71 1.54
C PHE A 69 5.93 -5.06 2.20
N SER A 70 5.70 -4.55 3.38
CA SER A 70 4.40 -4.69 4.02
C SER A 70 3.46 -3.61 3.50
N VAL A 71 2.17 -3.81 3.68
CA VAL A 71 1.18 -2.80 3.37
C VAL A 71 1.50 -1.51 4.13
N GLU A 72 1.85 -1.67 5.40
CA GLU A 72 2.16 -0.54 6.24
C GLU A 72 3.35 0.23 5.70
N LYS A 73 4.38 -0.48 5.24
CA LYS A 73 5.56 0.17 4.71
C LYS A 73 5.24 0.95 3.45
N LEU A 74 4.40 0.39 2.60
CA LEU A 74 4.00 1.09 1.38
C LEU A 74 3.22 2.36 1.72
N MET A 75 2.39 2.31 2.75
CA MET A 75 1.69 3.51 3.19
C MET A 75 2.67 4.56 3.72
N GLU A 76 3.71 4.13 4.41
CA GLU A 76 4.73 5.06 4.87
C GLU A 76 5.45 5.74 3.71
N PHE A 77 5.69 5.01 2.63
CA PHE A 77 6.31 5.62 1.46
C PHE A 77 5.45 6.78 0.92
N LEU A 78 4.13 6.60 0.94
CA LEU A 78 3.25 7.67 0.50
C LEU A 78 3.37 8.89 1.38
N THR A 79 3.48 8.71 2.69
CA THR A 79 3.67 9.85 3.57
C THR A 79 5.02 10.52 3.33
N SER A 80 6.04 9.74 3.00
CA SER A 80 7.33 10.32 2.65
C SER A 80 7.26 11.13 1.37
N LEU A 81 6.26 10.85 0.53
CA LEU A 81 6.04 11.60 -0.70
C LEU A 81 5.00 12.70 -0.50
N ASN A 82 4.77 13.09 0.73
CA ASN A 82 3.88 14.20 1.12
C ASN A 82 2.41 13.92 0.85
N GLN A 83 2.02 12.65 0.93
CA GLN A 83 0.62 12.31 0.80
C GLN A 83 0.05 11.97 2.17
N ASP A 84 -1.21 12.28 2.37
CA ASP A 84 -1.93 11.82 3.55
C ASP A 84 -2.61 10.50 3.20
N VAL A 85 -2.47 9.52 4.08
CA VAL A 85 -3.13 8.24 3.90
C VAL A 85 -4.24 8.18 4.93
N GLU A 86 -5.47 8.04 4.47
CA GLU A 86 -6.64 7.99 5.34
C GLU A 86 -7.31 6.64 5.21
N ILE A 87 -7.75 6.09 6.30
CA ILE A 87 -8.41 4.80 6.31
C ILE A 87 -9.85 4.99 6.72
N MET A 88 -10.76 4.62 5.81
CA MET A 88 -12.18 4.73 6.08
C MET A 88 -12.73 3.34 6.33
N ILE A 89 -13.49 3.19 7.38
CA ILE A 89 -14.09 1.92 7.74
C ILE A 89 -15.60 2.10 7.68
N ARG A 90 -16.26 1.23 6.93
CA ARG A 90 -17.71 1.33 6.81
C ARG A 90 -18.32 -0.05 6.70
N PRO A 91 -19.60 -0.19 7.01
CA PRO A 91 -20.25 -1.50 6.90
C PRO A 91 -20.25 -1.99 5.46
N HIS A 92 -20.09 -3.30 5.30
CA HIS A 92 -20.21 -3.91 4.00
C HIS A 92 -21.69 -3.98 3.62
N THR A 93 -22.00 -3.71 2.36
CA THR A 93 -23.40 -3.59 1.97
C THR A 93 -24.08 -4.92 1.73
N ILE A 94 -23.35 -5.97 1.48
CA ILE A 94 -23.95 -7.26 1.20
C ILE A 94 -23.86 -8.12 2.44
N ALA A 95 -25.03 -8.47 2.98
CA ALA A 95 -25.08 -9.22 4.21
C ALA A 95 -24.48 -10.61 4.02
N HIS A 96 -23.87 -11.11 5.05
CA HIS A 96 -23.31 -12.46 5.09
C HIS A 96 -22.09 -12.64 4.18
N GLU A 97 -21.55 -11.56 3.67
CA GLU A 97 -20.28 -11.61 2.95
C GLU A 97 -19.22 -10.90 3.75
N ALA A 98 -18.00 -11.40 3.70
CA ALA A 98 -16.90 -10.71 4.35
C ALA A 98 -16.65 -9.38 3.66
N GLY A 99 -16.23 -8.41 4.41
CA GLY A 99 -15.82 -7.14 3.83
C GLY A 99 -14.54 -7.28 3.06
N ARG A 100 -14.09 -6.18 2.49
CA ARG A 100 -12.87 -6.21 1.69
C ARG A 100 -12.07 -4.95 1.95
N ILE A 101 -10.80 -5.02 1.59
CA ILE A 101 -9.92 -3.87 1.67
C ILE A 101 -9.70 -3.38 0.24
N SER A 102 -9.94 -2.11 0.00
CA SER A 102 -9.67 -1.54 -1.31
C SER A 102 -8.91 -0.24 -1.13
N VAL A 103 -8.12 0.09 -2.13
CA VAL A 103 -7.30 1.29 -2.10
C VAL A 103 -7.82 2.23 -3.17
N MET A 104 -8.03 3.49 -2.79
CA MET A 104 -8.52 4.48 -3.71
C MET A 104 -7.64 5.70 -3.61
N ALA A 105 -7.09 6.16 -4.70
CA ALA A 105 -6.26 7.34 -4.69
C ALA A 105 -7.01 8.48 -5.34
N GLU A 106 -6.90 9.66 -4.75
CA GLU A 106 -7.56 10.81 -5.32
C GLU A 106 -6.91 11.20 -6.62
N GLN A 107 -7.75 11.72 -7.53
CA GLN A 107 -7.24 12.19 -8.75
C GLN A 107 -6.38 13.38 -8.47
N GLY A 108 -5.25 13.48 -9.07
CA GLY A 108 -4.38 14.61 -8.84
C GLY A 108 -3.22 14.34 -7.91
N LEU A 109 -3.20 13.17 -7.27
CA LEU A 109 -2.05 12.85 -6.46
C LEU A 109 -0.78 12.98 -7.25
N VAL A 110 -0.82 12.56 -8.50
CA VAL A 110 0.37 12.58 -9.29
C VAL A 110 0.78 13.95 -9.73
N ALA A 111 -0.05 14.89 -9.66
CA ALA A 111 0.28 16.22 -10.13
C ALA A 111 1.19 16.96 -9.20
N GLU A 112 1.26 16.53 -8.00
CA GLU A 112 2.09 17.19 -7.08
C GLU A 112 3.47 16.64 -7.07
#